data_a4e5030255045661af79449c53151f5d
#
_entry.id   a4e5030255045661af79449c53151f5d
#
_cell.length_a   1.000
_cell.length_b   1.000
_cell.length_c   1.000
_cell.angle_alpha   90.00
_cell.angle_beta   90.00
_cell.angle_gamma   90.00
#
_symmetry.space_group_name_H-M   'P 1'
#
loop_
_entity.id
_entity.type
_entity.pdbx_description
1 polymer ?
#
loop_
_entity_poly.entity_id
_entity_poly.type
_entity_poly.pdbx_seq_one_letter_code
_entity_poly.pdbx_strand_id
1 'polypeptide(L)'
;LGIELGSTRIKAVAIDDNHQPVYSGDYTWAADFKDGIWTYDLNEAWLGLKTALKSVGNCAKVRAIGISAMMHGYLAFDKDWNLLVPFRTWQNTITAEASTELTDLFGFNIPQRWSIAHLYQAVLNNEEHINRIAHITTLAGYIHWQITGQKVLGVGDASGMIPVDSNTKTYNAEMVEKFNRLISTKGFGWTLLDILPKSLSAGENAGFLTPEGAKKLDVSGHLKAGIPVCPPEGDAGTGMVATNAVKQRTGNVSAGTSSFSMIVLEKDLSKPYEMIDMVTTPDGSLVAMVHCNNCTSDLNAWVNLFKEYQELLGIPVDMNEVYGKLYNNALKGNPDCGGLISYN
;
A
#
# COMPACT_ATOMS: atom_id res chain seq x y z
N LEU A 1 10.42 -1.52 -16.06
CA LEU A 1 10.64 -2.30 -14.84
C LEU A 1 9.62 -1.89 -13.79
N GLY A 2 8.74 -2.82 -13.38
CA GLY A 2 7.86 -2.69 -12.24
C GLY A 2 8.47 -3.32 -11.00
N ILE A 3 8.33 -2.65 -9.87
CA ILE A 3 8.78 -3.12 -8.54
C ILE A 3 7.58 -3.06 -7.61
N GLU A 4 7.27 -4.15 -6.92
CA GLU A 4 6.19 -4.23 -5.95
C GLU A 4 6.70 -4.73 -4.60
N LEU A 5 6.38 -4.02 -3.52
CA LEU A 5 6.60 -4.46 -2.13
C LEU A 5 5.25 -4.80 -1.51
N GLY A 6 4.75 -6.00 -1.79
CA GLY A 6 3.51 -6.53 -1.20
C GLY A 6 3.74 -7.10 0.20
N SER A 7 2.66 -7.46 0.89
CA SER A 7 2.71 -7.93 2.29
C SER A 7 3.46 -9.26 2.51
N THR A 8 3.59 -10.09 1.48
CA THR A 8 4.25 -11.40 1.58
C THR A 8 5.41 -11.57 0.62
N ARG A 9 5.47 -10.74 -0.42
CA ARG A 9 6.49 -10.82 -1.47
C ARG A 9 6.92 -9.45 -1.96
N ILE A 10 8.21 -9.32 -2.21
CA ILE A 10 8.79 -8.25 -3.00
C ILE A 10 9.02 -8.81 -4.39
N LYS A 11 8.52 -8.15 -5.43
CA LYS A 11 8.59 -8.61 -6.82
C LYS A 11 9.23 -7.55 -7.70
N ALA A 12 9.93 -8.01 -8.72
CA ALA A 12 10.41 -7.16 -9.81
C ALA A 12 10.06 -7.82 -11.15
N VAL A 13 9.45 -7.07 -12.05
CA VAL A 13 9.05 -7.57 -13.37
C VAL A 13 9.50 -6.60 -14.43
N ALA A 14 10.26 -7.09 -15.42
CA ALA A 14 10.57 -6.36 -16.64
C ALA A 14 9.58 -6.75 -17.72
N ILE A 15 9.05 -5.76 -18.43
CA ILE A 15 8.18 -5.95 -19.59
C ILE A 15 8.86 -5.41 -20.85
N ASP A 16 8.53 -5.97 -21.99
CA ASP A 16 8.97 -5.48 -23.31
C ASP A 16 8.07 -4.32 -23.84
N ASP A 17 8.33 -3.90 -25.07
CA ASP A 17 7.57 -2.84 -25.74
C ASP A 17 6.12 -3.24 -26.09
N ASN A 18 5.79 -4.53 -26.03
CA ASN A 18 4.45 -5.06 -26.20
C ASN A 18 3.74 -5.29 -24.85
N HIS A 19 4.34 -4.79 -23.76
CA HIS A 19 3.86 -4.95 -22.37
C HIS A 19 3.81 -6.42 -21.92
N GLN A 20 4.62 -7.31 -22.54
CA GLN A 20 4.71 -8.70 -22.11
C GLN A 20 5.82 -8.86 -21.08
N PRO A 21 5.59 -9.60 -19.98
CA PRO A 21 6.63 -9.93 -19.02
C PRO A 21 7.75 -10.74 -19.70
N VAL A 22 8.98 -10.26 -19.59
CA VAL A 22 10.17 -10.93 -20.16
C VAL A 22 11.08 -11.51 -19.08
N TYR A 23 11.11 -10.87 -17.92
CA TYR A 23 11.88 -11.32 -16.77
C TYR A 23 11.12 -11.00 -15.48
N SER A 24 11.26 -11.86 -14.50
CA SER A 24 10.71 -11.63 -13.16
C SER A 24 11.63 -12.18 -12.09
N GLY A 25 11.57 -11.60 -10.92
CA GLY A 25 12.23 -12.10 -9.72
C GLY A 25 11.40 -11.72 -8.50
N ASP A 26 11.55 -12.50 -7.44
CA ASP A 26 10.85 -12.26 -6.20
C ASP A 26 11.68 -12.60 -4.97
N TYR A 27 11.21 -12.13 -3.84
CA TYR A 27 11.72 -12.41 -2.50
C TYR A 27 10.55 -12.51 -1.53
N THR A 28 10.50 -13.56 -0.75
CA THR A 28 9.47 -13.75 0.30
C THR A 28 9.93 -13.09 1.59
N TRP A 29 9.08 -12.28 2.18
CA TRP A 29 9.27 -11.64 3.48
C TRP A 29 7.98 -11.69 4.29
N ALA A 30 8.03 -11.30 5.56
CA ALA A 30 6.88 -11.28 6.43
C ALA A 30 6.91 -10.07 7.37
N ALA A 31 5.74 -9.67 7.85
CA ALA A 31 5.64 -8.70 8.92
C ALA A 31 6.06 -9.34 10.25
N ASP A 32 6.72 -8.55 11.08
CA ASP A 32 7.00 -8.86 12.48
C ASP A 32 5.97 -8.18 13.37
N PHE A 33 5.54 -8.88 14.42
CA PHE A 33 4.76 -8.27 15.50
C PHE A 33 5.66 -8.06 16.70
N LYS A 34 6.08 -6.82 16.90
CA LYS A 34 7.04 -6.46 17.93
C LYS A 34 6.54 -5.29 18.76
N ASP A 35 6.58 -5.43 20.09
CA ASP A 35 6.14 -4.41 21.05
C ASP A 35 4.71 -3.90 20.78
N GLY A 36 3.81 -4.78 20.34
CA GLY A 36 2.43 -4.45 20.02
C GLY A 36 2.23 -3.80 18.64
N ILE A 37 3.25 -3.76 17.79
CA ILE A 37 3.24 -3.09 16.48
C ILE A 37 3.56 -4.08 15.38
N TRP A 38 2.72 -4.15 14.35
CA TRP A 38 3.04 -4.80 13.10
C TRP A 38 3.99 -3.92 12.29
N THR A 39 5.15 -4.46 11.95
CA THR A 39 6.24 -3.76 11.27
C THR A 39 6.90 -4.63 10.21
N TYR A 40 7.69 -4.01 9.33
CA TYR A 40 8.66 -4.67 8.45
C TYR A 40 10.03 -4.02 8.63
N ASP A 41 11.10 -4.79 8.59
CA ASP A 41 12.46 -4.25 8.60
C ASP A 41 12.78 -3.63 7.23
N LEU A 42 13.11 -2.35 7.23
CA LEU A 42 13.51 -1.65 6.00
C LEU A 42 14.82 -2.18 5.41
N ASN A 43 15.70 -2.78 6.21
CA ASN A 43 16.90 -3.43 5.68
C ASN A 43 16.53 -4.70 4.92
N GLU A 44 15.55 -5.45 5.41
CA GLU A 44 15.03 -6.62 4.70
C GLU A 44 14.32 -6.20 3.41
N ALA A 45 13.58 -5.08 3.40
CA ALA A 45 13.01 -4.52 2.19
C ALA A 45 14.09 -4.28 1.10
N TRP A 46 15.23 -3.70 1.47
CA TRP A 46 16.35 -3.50 0.55
C TRP A 46 17.05 -4.79 0.14
N LEU A 47 17.16 -5.76 1.02
CA LEU A 47 17.69 -7.09 0.68
C LEU A 47 16.78 -7.78 -0.34
N GLY A 48 15.47 -7.75 -0.10
CA GLY A 48 14.46 -8.34 -0.99
C GLY A 48 14.45 -7.69 -2.36
N LEU A 49 14.50 -6.34 -2.44
CA LEU A 49 14.61 -5.60 -3.68
C LEU A 49 15.82 -6.01 -4.51
N LYS A 50 17.01 -6.07 -3.89
CA LYS A 50 18.25 -6.50 -4.54
C LYS A 50 18.16 -7.95 -5.04
N THR A 51 17.54 -8.83 -4.24
CA THR A 51 17.38 -10.25 -4.57
C THR A 51 16.44 -10.40 -5.77
N ALA A 52 15.28 -9.75 -5.74
CA ALA A 52 14.31 -9.78 -6.83
C ALA A 52 14.92 -9.21 -8.13
N LEU A 53 15.61 -8.09 -8.05
CA LEU A 53 16.27 -7.48 -9.22
C LEU A 53 17.42 -8.33 -9.78
N LYS A 54 18.20 -8.99 -8.93
CA LYS A 54 19.24 -9.92 -9.39
C LYS A 54 18.65 -11.05 -10.22
N SER A 55 17.48 -11.55 -9.87
CA SER A 55 16.77 -12.59 -10.64
C SER A 55 16.20 -12.09 -11.96
N VAL A 56 15.88 -10.79 -12.07
CA VAL A 56 15.52 -10.15 -13.35
C VAL A 56 16.71 -10.13 -14.31
N GLY A 57 17.93 -10.16 -13.80
CA GLY A 57 19.15 -10.25 -14.61
C GLY A 57 19.57 -8.92 -15.24
N ASN A 58 19.84 -8.89 -16.57
CA ASN A 58 20.39 -7.70 -17.22
C ASN A 58 19.37 -6.56 -17.34
N CYS A 59 19.44 -5.61 -16.41
CA CYS A 59 18.63 -4.39 -16.41
C CYS A 59 19.16 -3.25 -17.31
N ALA A 60 20.17 -3.49 -18.17
CA ALA A 60 20.81 -2.43 -18.97
C ALA A 60 19.86 -1.76 -19.97
N LYS A 61 18.74 -2.40 -20.31
CA LYS A 61 17.74 -1.89 -21.26
C LYS A 61 16.50 -1.27 -20.60
N VAL A 62 16.47 -1.16 -19.29
CA VAL A 62 15.34 -0.52 -18.57
C VAL A 62 15.23 0.94 -18.99
N ARG A 63 14.03 1.35 -19.41
CA ARG A 63 13.73 2.72 -19.88
C ARG A 63 12.84 3.52 -18.95
N ALA A 64 12.12 2.85 -18.06
CA ALA A 64 11.31 3.47 -17.01
C ALA A 64 11.19 2.52 -15.81
N ILE A 65 10.97 3.07 -14.63
CA ILE A 65 10.75 2.32 -13.39
C ILE A 65 9.43 2.77 -12.78
N GLY A 66 8.59 1.81 -12.40
CA GLY A 66 7.40 2.01 -11.56
C GLY A 66 7.58 1.32 -10.22
N ILE A 67 7.14 1.97 -9.15
CA ILE A 67 7.18 1.45 -7.78
C ILE A 67 5.75 1.36 -7.25
N SER A 68 5.40 0.19 -6.76
CA SER A 68 4.18 -0.09 -6.04
C SER A 68 4.55 -0.69 -4.68
N ALA A 69 3.81 -0.35 -3.63
CA ALA A 69 3.98 -1.02 -2.34
C ALA A 69 2.63 -1.15 -1.62
N MET A 70 2.61 -1.95 -0.54
CA MET A 70 1.46 -1.98 0.34
C MET A 70 1.07 -0.56 0.73
N MET A 71 -0.21 -0.25 0.56
CA MET A 71 -0.76 1.07 0.79
C MET A 71 -0.82 1.39 2.29
N HIS A 72 -0.93 2.66 2.63
CA HIS A 72 -1.05 3.15 4.00
C HIS A 72 0.22 3.00 4.86
N GLY A 73 0.04 3.06 6.17
CA GLY A 73 1.11 2.95 7.14
C GLY A 73 1.80 4.28 7.45
N TYR A 74 2.82 4.21 8.29
CA TYR A 74 3.46 5.40 8.84
C TYR A 74 4.97 5.20 8.96
N LEU A 75 5.71 5.90 8.13
CA LEU A 75 7.15 6.06 8.18
C LEU A 75 7.46 7.52 8.50
N ALA A 76 8.12 7.78 9.61
CA ALA A 76 8.45 9.13 10.07
C ALA A 76 9.96 9.31 10.20
N PHE A 77 10.47 10.39 9.64
CA PHE A 77 11.90 10.71 9.58
C PHE A 77 12.18 12.07 10.18
N ASP A 78 13.37 12.22 10.81
CA ASP A 78 13.88 13.50 11.25
C ASP A 78 14.58 14.27 10.11
N LYS A 79 15.11 15.45 10.42
CA LYS A 79 15.83 16.31 9.45
C LYS A 79 17.12 15.67 8.90
N ASP A 80 17.70 14.73 9.64
CA ASP A 80 18.90 14.01 9.25
C ASP A 80 18.57 12.67 8.57
N TRP A 81 17.29 12.45 8.29
CA TRP A 81 16.71 11.29 7.59
C TRP A 81 16.83 9.97 8.37
N ASN A 82 16.94 10.04 9.69
CA ASN A 82 16.83 8.86 10.53
C ASN A 82 15.38 8.48 10.72
N LEU A 83 15.08 7.18 10.62
CA LEU A 83 13.76 6.65 10.97
C LEU A 83 13.53 6.85 12.47
N LEU A 84 12.45 7.53 12.83
CA LEU A 84 12.16 7.93 14.20
C LEU A 84 11.47 6.85 15.02
N VAL A 85 10.66 6.03 14.40
CA VAL A 85 9.92 4.92 15.01
C VAL A 85 9.89 3.74 14.03
N PRO A 86 9.68 2.49 14.49
CA PRO A 86 9.45 1.36 13.58
C PRO A 86 8.35 1.65 12.57
N PHE A 87 8.47 1.11 11.37
CA PHE A 87 7.43 1.24 10.34
C PHE A 87 6.10 0.68 10.87
N ARG A 88 5.09 1.51 11.03
CA ARG A 88 3.73 1.08 11.43
C ARG A 88 2.94 0.77 10.17
N THR A 89 2.63 -0.50 9.96
CA THR A 89 1.99 -0.99 8.74
C THR A 89 0.47 -0.81 8.77
N TRP A 90 -0.18 -1.09 7.64
CA TRP A 90 -1.64 -1.09 7.50
C TRP A 90 -2.36 -2.08 8.44
N GLN A 91 -1.65 -3.09 8.97
CA GLN A 91 -2.19 -4.13 9.84
C GLN A 91 -2.48 -3.62 11.27
N ASN A 92 -1.90 -2.47 11.63
CA ASN A 92 -2.03 -1.93 12.98
C ASN A 92 -3.44 -1.36 13.23
N THR A 93 -4.03 -1.73 14.35
CA THR A 93 -5.32 -1.23 14.86
C THR A 93 -5.14 -0.43 16.15
N ILE A 94 -4.02 0.27 16.29
CA ILE A 94 -3.60 0.99 17.51
C ILE A 94 -4.01 2.47 17.52
N THR A 95 -4.81 2.91 16.56
CA THR A 95 -5.14 4.32 16.30
C THR A 95 -6.64 4.60 16.37
N ALA A 96 -7.39 3.81 17.17
CA ALA A 96 -8.85 3.89 17.21
C ALA A 96 -9.34 5.27 17.67
N GLU A 97 -8.73 5.84 18.71
CA GLU A 97 -9.07 7.16 19.23
C GLU A 97 -8.84 8.25 18.17
N ALA A 98 -7.65 8.29 17.60
CA ALA A 98 -7.31 9.24 16.53
C ALA A 98 -8.22 9.09 15.31
N SER A 99 -8.54 7.87 14.90
CA SER A 99 -9.44 7.57 13.79
C SER A 99 -10.83 8.17 14.03
N THR A 100 -11.39 7.96 15.22
CA THR A 100 -12.71 8.48 15.59
C THR A 100 -12.73 10.01 15.62
N GLU A 101 -11.79 10.64 16.32
CA GLU A 101 -11.72 12.09 16.42
C GLU A 101 -11.51 12.77 15.08
N LEU A 102 -10.64 12.22 14.23
CA LEU A 102 -10.39 12.78 12.89
C LEU A 102 -11.58 12.58 11.96
N THR A 103 -12.29 11.44 12.04
CA THR A 103 -13.51 11.20 11.27
C THR A 103 -14.57 12.25 11.60
N ASP A 104 -14.79 12.53 12.89
CA ASP A 104 -15.74 13.56 13.34
C ASP A 104 -15.30 14.95 12.92
N LEU A 105 -14.02 15.30 13.10
CA LEU A 105 -13.46 16.61 12.74
C LEU A 105 -13.58 16.91 11.25
N PHE A 106 -13.29 15.92 10.42
CA PHE A 106 -13.27 16.11 8.97
C PHE A 106 -14.64 15.90 8.33
N GLY A 107 -15.57 15.17 8.99
CA GLY A 107 -16.78 14.68 8.34
C GLY A 107 -16.46 13.71 7.20
N PHE A 108 -15.39 12.95 7.35
CA PHE A 108 -14.84 12.04 6.35
C PHE A 108 -14.26 10.80 7.07
N ASN A 109 -14.55 9.59 6.57
CA ASN A 109 -14.07 8.37 7.22
C ASN A 109 -12.53 8.29 7.19
N ILE A 110 -11.89 8.24 8.35
CA ILE A 110 -10.45 8.09 8.52
C ILE A 110 -10.16 6.72 9.14
N PRO A 111 -9.82 5.72 8.32
CA PRO A 111 -9.49 4.39 8.83
C PRO A 111 -8.24 4.38 9.72
N GLN A 112 -8.22 3.47 10.69
CA GLN A 112 -7.10 3.34 11.63
C GLN A 112 -5.72 3.13 10.97
N ARG A 113 -5.69 2.51 9.78
CA ARG A 113 -4.46 2.20 9.04
C ARG A 113 -3.84 3.40 8.31
N TRP A 114 -4.54 4.54 8.21
CA TRP A 114 -4.06 5.71 7.48
C TRP A 114 -2.94 6.43 8.22
N SER A 115 -2.02 7.05 7.46
CA SER A 115 -0.86 7.74 8.04
C SER A 115 -1.25 8.88 8.99
N ILE A 116 -2.32 9.62 8.68
CA ILE A 116 -2.83 10.71 9.54
C ILE A 116 -3.36 10.19 10.88
N ALA A 117 -3.99 8.99 10.90
CA ALA A 117 -4.44 8.38 12.14
C ALA A 117 -3.25 7.98 13.03
N HIS A 118 -2.21 7.43 12.44
CA HIS A 118 -0.97 7.12 13.18
C HIS A 118 -0.25 8.37 13.70
N LEU A 119 -0.18 9.43 12.88
CA LEU A 119 0.41 10.70 13.27
C LEU A 119 -0.36 11.31 14.44
N TYR A 120 -1.69 11.37 14.34
CA TYR A 120 -2.50 11.97 15.40
C TYR A 120 -2.54 11.11 16.66
N GLN A 121 -2.57 9.78 16.56
CA GLN A 121 -2.46 8.90 17.72
C GLN A 121 -1.12 9.11 18.46
N ALA A 122 -0.04 9.30 17.73
CA ALA A 122 1.25 9.62 18.34
C ALA A 122 1.23 10.99 19.07
N VAL A 123 0.48 11.97 18.55
CA VAL A 123 0.23 13.25 19.24
C VAL A 123 -0.57 13.05 20.51
N LEU A 124 -1.65 12.26 20.48
CA LEU A 124 -2.46 11.93 21.66
C LEU A 124 -1.65 11.22 22.73
N ASN A 125 -0.82 10.29 22.32
CA ASN A 125 0.08 9.53 23.23
C ASN A 125 1.27 10.36 23.72
N ASN A 126 1.46 11.60 23.25
CA ASN A 126 2.65 12.44 23.51
C ASN A 126 3.96 11.72 23.20
N GLU A 127 4.05 10.99 22.10
CA GLU A 127 5.26 10.27 21.70
C GLU A 127 6.39 11.28 21.37
N GLU A 128 7.58 11.04 21.88
CA GLU A 128 8.71 12.00 21.78
C GLU A 128 9.10 12.35 20.34
N HIS A 129 8.96 11.41 19.43
CA HIS A 129 9.37 11.57 18.03
C HIS A 129 8.61 12.66 17.29
N ILE A 130 7.39 13.00 17.72
CA ILE A 130 6.52 14.00 17.07
C ILE A 130 7.21 15.36 16.94
N ASN A 131 7.98 15.77 17.94
CA ASN A 131 8.72 17.03 17.92
C ASN A 131 9.89 17.06 16.91
N ARG A 132 10.30 15.90 16.43
CA ARG A 132 11.46 15.73 15.56
C ARG A 132 11.10 15.42 14.12
N ILE A 133 9.81 15.25 13.80
CA ILE A 133 9.36 14.90 12.45
C ILE A 133 9.74 16.01 11.47
N ALA A 134 10.39 15.62 10.39
CA ALA A 134 10.66 16.46 9.23
C ALA A 134 10.03 15.90 7.94
N HIS A 135 9.67 14.60 7.93
CA HIS A 135 9.02 13.98 6.81
C HIS A 135 8.25 12.72 7.23
N ILE A 136 7.06 12.53 6.70
CA ILE A 136 6.31 11.27 6.79
C ILE A 136 5.99 10.77 5.38
N THR A 137 5.94 9.46 5.21
CA THR A 137 5.64 8.86 3.92
C THR A 137 5.15 7.42 4.06
N THR A 138 4.74 6.81 2.95
CA THR A 138 4.44 5.39 2.81
C THR A 138 5.69 4.61 2.41
N LEU A 139 5.57 3.28 2.34
CA LEU A 139 6.68 2.43 1.87
C LEU A 139 7.04 2.72 0.41
N ALA A 140 6.06 2.91 -0.48
CA ALA A 140 6.31 3.27 -1.88
C ALA A 140 7.07 4.59 -1.99
N GLY A 141 6.62 5.63 -1.26
CA GLY A 141 7.26 6.93 -1.22
C GLY A 141 8.68 6.88 -0.64
N TYR A 142 8.91 6.06 0.39
CA TYR A 142 10.25 5.84 0.95
C TYR A 142 11.22 5.23 -0.06
N ILE A 143 10.83 4.16 -0.75
CA ILE A 143 11.69 3.53 -1.76
C ILE A 143 11.99 4.50 -2.90
N HIS A 144 10.96 5.18 -3.41
CA HIS A 144 11.09 6.17 -4.45
C HIS A 144 12.07 7.29 -4.07
N TRP A 145 11.86 7.91 -2.90
CA TRP A 145 12.73 8.96 -2.39
C TRP A 145 14.20 8.49 -2.29
N GLN A 146 14.42 7.28 -1.79
CA GLN A 146 15.78 6.73 -1.62
C GLN A 146 16.51 6.50 -2.95
N ILE A 147 15.81 6.33 -4.05
CA ILE A 147 16.44 6.07 -5.37
C ILE A 147 16.45 7.30 -6.28
N THR A 148 15.60 8.30 -6.01
CA THR A 148 15.49 9.51 -6.85
C THR A 148 15.91 10.79 -6.14
N GLY A 149 15.94 10.80 -4.81
CA GLY A 149 16.07 12.00 -4.00
C GLY A 149 14.80 12.85 -3.92
N GLN A 150 13.71 12.49 -4.63
CA GLN A 150 12.47 13.25 -4.68
C GLN A 150 11.46 12.73 -3.63
N LYS A 151 10.93 13.63 -2.79
CA LYS A 151 9.89 13.33 -1.79
C LYS A 151 8.51 13.57 -2.40
N VAL A 152 8.10 12.64 -3.23
CA VAL A 152 6.82 12.67 -3.93
C VAL A 152 6.08 11.36 -3.70
N LEU A 153 4.77 11.39 -3.93
CA LEU A 153 3.90 10.24 -3.82
C LEU A 153 2.84 10.31 -4.92
N GLY A 154 2.46 9.19 -5.48
CA GLY A 154 1.32 9.14 -6.38
C GLY A 154 0.03 9.49 -5.65
N VAL A 155 -0.90 10.15 -6.35
CA VAL A 155 -2.14 10.65 -5.74
C VAL A 155 -3.00 9.52 -5.16
N GLY A 156 -2.95 8.33 -5.75
CA GLY A 156 -3.63 7.15 -5.23
C GLY A 156 -3.13 6.77 -3.85
N ASP A 157 -1.83 6.66 -3.68
CA ASP A 157 -1.22 6.32 -2.39
C ASP A 157 -1.32 7.49 -1.38
N ALA A 158 -1.17 8.74 -1.85
CA ALA A 158 -1.36 9.94 -1.03
C ALA A 158 -2.77 10.01 -0.42
N SER A 159 -3.80 9.56 -1.15
CA SER A 159 -5.19 9.50 -0.68
C SER A 159 -5.39 8.54 0.49
N GLY A 160 -4.50 7.57 0.66
CA GLY A 160 -4.45 6.66 1.81
C GLY A 160 -3.60 7.16 2.97
N MET A 161 -2.93 8.29 2.84
CA MET A 161 -2.28 8.99 3.94
C MET A 161 -3.22 9.99 4.61
N ILE A 162 -3.83 10.85 3.80
CA ILE A 162 -4.73 11.96 4.19
C ILE A 162 -5.73 12.16 3.06
N PRO A 163 -6.98 12.60 3.32
CA PRO A 163 -7.94 12.85 2.26
C PRO A 163 -7.41 13.78 1.16
N VAL A 164 -7.64 13.39 -0.07
CA VAL A 164 -7.28 14.14 -1.29
C VAL A 164 -8.53 14.74 -1.91
N ASP A 165 -8.42 15.95 -2.42
CA ASP A 165 -9.44 16.58 -3.27
C ASP A 165 -9.24 16.12 -4.72
N SER A 166 -10.22 15.42 -5.28
CA SER A 166 -10.17 14.86 -6.64
C SER A 166 -10.10 15.93 -7.75
N ASN A 167 -10.51 17.16 -7.47
CA ASN A 167 -10.44 18.25 -8.46
C ASN A 167 -9.02 18.82 -8.56
N THR A 168 -8.39 19.05 -7.41
CA THR A 168 -7.02 19.57 -7.34
C THR A 168 -5.96 18.46 -7.39
N LYS A 169 -6.35 17.22 -7.15
CA LYS A 169 -5.47 16.02 -7.09
C LYS A 169 -4.34 16.16 -6.08
N THR A 170 -4.62 16.88 -5.00
CA THR A 170 -3.70 17.07 -3.88
C THR A 170 -4.46 16.97 -2.55
N TYR A 171 -3.76 17.05 -1.44
CA TYR A 171 -4.35 16.96 -0.11
C TYR A 171 -5.46 17.99 0.08
N ASN A 172 -6.57 17.58 0.70
CA ASN A 172 -7.73 18.46 0.92
C ASN A 172 -7.35 19.62 1.85
N ALA A 173 -7.35 20.82 1.31
CA ALA A 173 -6.86 22.02 2.00
C ALA A 173 -7.65 22.34 3.27
N GLU A 174 -8.97 22.12 3.28
CA GLU A 174 -9.82 22.37 4.45
C GLU A 174 -9.46 21.39 5.59
N MET A 175 -9.27 20.12 5.27
CA MET A 175 -8.92 19.08 6.26
C MET A 175 -7.50 19.27 6.80
N VAL A 176 -6.56 19.69 5.95
CA VAL A 176 -5.21 20.10 6.37
C VAL A 176 -5.27 21.26 7.35
N GLU A 177 -6.08 22.28 7.07
CA GLU A 177 -6.24 23.42 7.98
C GLU A 177 -6.90 23.03 9.30
N LYS A 178 -7.95 22.21 9.26
CA LYS A 178 -8.60 21.66 10.47
C LYS A 178 -7.59 20.90 11.34
N PHE A 179 -6.77 20.04 10.74
CA PHE A 179 -5.72 19.31 11.46
C PHE A 179 -4.68 20.24 12.08
N ASN A 180 -4.16 21.22 11.32
CA ASN A 180 -3.19 22.16 11.83
C ASN A 180 -3.75 22.98 13.02
N ARG A 181 -5.04 23.36 12.99
CA ARG A 181 -5.70 24.00 14.14
C ARG A 181 -5.80 23.05 15.33
N LEU A 182 -6.17 21.79 15.12
CA LEU A 182 -6.29 20.78 16.17
C LEU A 182 -5.00 20.65 16.98
N ILE A 183 -3.85 20.64 16.30
CA ILE A 183 -2.54 20.46 16.94
C ILE A 183 -1.87 21.79 17.32
N SER A 184 -2.45 22.95 17.01
CA SER A 184 -1.81 24.27 17.16
C SER A 184 -1.33 24.58 18.57
N THR A 185 -2.06 24.12 19.59
CA THR A 185 -1.72 24.30 21.02
C THR A 185 -0.53 23.48 21.49
N LYS A 186 -0.09 22.50 20.69
CA LYS A 186 1.04 21.62 21.04
C LYS A 186 2.41 22.27 20.74
N GLY A 187 2.45 23.32 19.90
CA GLY A 187 3.65 24.08 19.61
C GLY A 187 4.69 23.36 18.77
N PHE A 188 4.29 22.42 17.91
CA PHE A 188 5.20 21.74 16.99
C PHE A 188 5.83 22.72 16.00
N GLY A 189 7.10 22.49 15.63
CA GLY A 189 7.84 23.32 14.67
C GLY A 189 7.51 23.03 13.21
N TRP A 190 6.40 22.32 12.92
CA TRP A 190 5.98 21.92 11.58
C TRP A 190 4.46 22.06 11.43
N THR A 191 4.00 22.25 10.20
CA THR A 191 2.62 22.07 9.78
C THR A 191 2.48 20.76 8.99
N LEU A 192 1.27 20.31 8.78
CA LEU A 192 1.03 19.03 8.09
C LEU A 192 1.67 19.00 6.70
N LEU A 193 1.55 20.08 5.92
CA LEU A 193 2.14 20.15 4.58
C LEU A 193 3.67 20.21 4.57
N ASP A 194 4.31 20.68 5.64
CA ASP A 194 5.76 20.72 5.72
C ASP A 194 6.38 19.30 5.76
N ILE A 195 5.63 18.35 6.32
CA ILE A 195 6.11 16.99 6.56
C ILE A 195 5.62 15.97 5.54
N LEU A 196 4.62 16.32 4.71
CA LEU A 196 4.04 15.44 3.69
C LEU A 196 4.85 15.40 2.39
N PRO A 197 4.85 14.28 1.66
CA PRO A 197 5.35 14.24 0.29
C PRO A 197 4.44 15.06 -0.64
N LYS A 198 4.99 15.60 -1.72
CA LYS A 198 4.18 16.23 -2.77
C LYS A 198 3.38 15.15 -3.50
N SER A 199 2.06 15.33 -3.64
CA SER A 199 1.21 14.46 -4.46
C SER A 199 1.41 14.72 -5.95
N LEU A 200 1.47 13.66 -6.75
CA LEU A 200 1.59 13.68 -8.20
C LEU A 200 0.57 12.71 -8.84
N SER A 201 -0.02 13.10 -9.95
CA SER A 201 -0.86 12.20 -10.74
C SER A 201 -0.02 11.26 -11.60
N ALA A 202 -0.57 10.12 -11.97
CA ALA A 202 0.06 9.21 -12.93
C ALA A 202 0.42 9.95 -14.22
N GLY A 203 1.65 9.72 -14.70
CA GLY A 203 2.20 10.40 -15.90
C GLY A 203 2.94 11.69 -15.61
N GLU A 204 2.88 12.26 -14.42
CA GLU A 204 3.70 13.41 -14.04
C GLU A 204 5.16 13.00 -13.79
N ASN A 205 6.06 13.97 -13.89
CA ASN A 205 7.49 13.74 -13.66
C ASN A 205 7.78 13.60 -12.16
N ALA A 206 8.14 12.40 -11.73
CA ALA A 206 8.52 12.12 -10.36
C ALA A 206 10.04 12.05 -10.14
N GLY A 207 10.83 12.43 -11.13
CA GLY A 207 12.28 12.42 -11.08
C GLY A 207 12.93 11.24 -11.81
N PHE A 208 14.23 11.12 -11.62
CA PHE A 208 15.06 10.16 -12.31
C PHE A 208 15.88 9.35 -11.30
N LEU A 209 16.20 8.11 -11.68
CA LEU A 209 17.09 7.27 -10.92
C LEU A 209 18.47 7.93 -10.78
N THR A 210 18.90 8.15 -9.56
CA THR A 210 20.24 8.72 -9.27
C THR A 210 21.34 7.66 -9.40
N PRO A 211 22.63 8.06 -9.51
CA PRO A 211 23.73 7.10 -9.46
C PRO A 211 23.74 6.25 -8.18
N GLU A 212 23.46 6.88 -7.04
CA GLU A 212 23.37 6.22 -5.75
C GLU A 212 22.17 5.26 -5.68
N GLY A 213 21.02 5.68 -6.21
CA GLY A 213 19.81 4.86 -6.31
C GLY A 213 20.03 3.65 -7.21
N ALA A 214 20.68 3.82 -8.35
CA ALA A 214 21.03 2.72 -9.26
C ALA A 214 21.91 1.69 -8.55
N LYS A 215 22.96 2.14 -7.87
CA LYS A 215 23.87 1.29 -7.08
C LYS A 215 23.16 0.60 -5.90
N LYS A 216 22.21 1.29 -5.29
CA LYS A 216 21.42 0.76 -4.16
C LYS A 216 20.48 -0.37 -4.61
N LEU A 217 19.89 -0.25 -5.79
CA LEU A 217 19.00 -1.26 -6.38
C LEU A 217 19.77 -2.42 -7.02
N ASP A 218 20.77 -2.11 -7.83
CA ASP A 218 21.51 -3.09 -8.62
C ASP A 218 23.01 -3.02 -8.38
N VAL A 219 23.48 -3.95 -7.56
CA VAL A 219 24.91 -4.08 -7.22
C VAL A 219 25.76 -4.50 -8.45
N SER A 220 25.15 -5.15 -9.44
CA SER A 220 25.85 -5.58 -10.66
C SER A 220 26.23 -4.42 -11.59
N GLY A 221 25.59 -3.24 -11.40
CA GLY A 221 25.86 -2.03 -12.17
C GLY A 221 25.29 -2.03 -13.58
N HIS A 222 24.39 -2.93 -13.93
CA HIS A 222 23.66 -2.92 -15.21
C HIS A 222 22.61 -1.82 -15.27
N LEU A 223 21.94 -1.53 -14.14
CA LEU A 223 20.96 -0.45 -14.05
C LEU A 223 21.68 0.91 -14.09
N LYS A 224 21.28 1.77 -15.00
CA LYS A 224 21.95 3.07 -15.19
C LYS A 224 21.16 4.20 -14.58
N ALA A 225 21.86 5.22 -14.08
CA ALA A 225 21.24 6.48 -13.66
C ALA A 225 20.58 7.20 -14.84
N GLY A 226 19.65 8.11 -14.54
CA GLY A 226 18.92 8.90 -15.53
C GLY A 226 17.67 8.24 -16.09
N ILE A 227 17.31 7.04 -15.64
CA ILE A 227 16.06 6.39 -16.00
C ILE A 227 14.91 7.14 -15.30
N PRO A 228 13.83 7.55 -16.01
CA PRO A 228 12.66 8.15 -15.39
C PRO A 228 11.97 7.17 -14.46
N VAL A 229 11.53 7.67 -13.30
CA VAL A 229 10.78 6.91 -12.31
C VAL A 229 9.37 7.51 -12.21
N CYS A 230 8.35 6.66 -12.32
CA CYS A 230 6.96 7.07 -12.18
C CYS A 230 6.64 7.54 -10.76
N PRO A 231 5.57 8.34 -10.54
CA PRO A 231 5.04 8.56 -9.21
C PRO A 231 4.82 7.21 -8.50
N PRO A 232 5.35 7.03 -7.29
CA PRO A 232 5.20 5.77 -6.56
C PRO A 232 3.77 5.63 -6.04
N GLU A 233 3.18 4.44 -6.15
CA GLU A 233 1.78 4.20 -5.85
C GLU A 233 1.57 3.06 -4.86
N GLY A 234 0.40 3.06 -4.23
CA GLY A 234 -0.07 1.93 -3.43
C GLY A 234 -0.50 0.74 -4.31
N ASP A 235 -0.43 -0.46 -3.75
CA ASP A 235 -0.83 -1.71 -4.42
C ASP A 235 -2.30 -1.72 -4.84
N ALA A 236 -3.18 -1.10 -4.09
CA ALA A 236 -4.58 -0.96 -4.44
C ALA A 236 -4.78 -0.17 -5.76
N GLY A 237 -4.14 1.01 -5.88
CA GLY A 237 -4.22 1.84 -7.08
C GLY A 237 -3.58 1.17 -8.31
N THR A 238 -2.40 0.57 -8.15
CA THR A 238 -1.76 -0.18 -9.25
C THR A 238 -2.56 -1.41 -9.67
N GLY A 239 -3.24 -2.08 -8.72
CA GLY A 239 -4.19 -3.16 -8.99
C GLY A 239 -5.37 -2.72 -9.85
N MET A 240 -5.90 -1.51 -9.65
CA MET A 240 -6.94 -0.94 -10.51
C MET A 240 -6.44 -0.71 -11.94
N VAL A 241 -5.21 -0.21 -12.09
CA VAL A 241 -4.58 -0.07 -13.43
C VAL A 241 -4.41 -1.43 -14.09
N ALA A 242 -3.88 -2.41 -13.37
CA ALA A 242 -3.64 -3.76 -13.89
C ALA A 242 -4.92 -4.47 -14.38
N THR A 243 -6.05 -4.16 -13.76
CA THR A 243 -7.36 -4.72 -14.11
C THR A 243 -8.18 -3.82 -15.04
N ASN A 244 -7.59 -2.71 -15.53
CA ASN A 244 -8.27 -1.68 -16.34
C ASN A 244 -9.54 -1.13 -15.70
N ALA A 245 -9.54 -0.99 -14.38
CA ALA A 245 -10.68 -0.56 -13.57
C ALA A 245 -10.52 0.89 -13.07
N VAL A 246 -10.07 1.81 -13.92
CA VAL A 246 -9.78 3.22 -13.57
C VAL A 246 -10.80 4.22 -14.09
N LYS A 247 -11.77 3.78 -14.90
CA LYS A 247 -12.85 4.64 -15.41
C LYS A 247 -14.02 4.65 -14.45
N GLN A 248 -14.77 5.74 -14.45
CA GLN A 248 -16.04 5.83 -13.72
C GLN A 248 -16.94 4.61 -13.99
N ARG A 249 -17.60 4.12 -12.95
CA ARG A 249 -18.48 2.93 -12.95
C ARG A 249 -17.76 1.61 -13.26
N THR A 250 -16.44 1.61 -13.25
CA THR A 250 -15.65 0.37 -13.24
C THR A 250 -15.09 0.13 -11.86
N GLY A 251 -14.71 -1.10 -11.59
CA GLY A 251 -14.13 -1.49 -10.31
C GLY A 251 -13.40 -2.80 -10.41
N ASN A 252 -12.72 -3.14 -9.35
CA ASN A 252 -12.09 -4.45 -9.20
C ASN A 252 -12.32 -5.02 -7.80
N VAL A 253 -12.09 -6.31 -7.69
CA VAL A 253 -12.03 -7.03 -6.42
C VAL A 253 -10.66 -7.65 -6.30
N SER A 254 -9.98 -7.37 -5.21
CA SER A 254 -8.77 -8.08 -4.81
C SER A 254 -9.16 -9.17 -3.81
N ALA A 255 -8.81 -10.41 -4.09
CA ALA A 255 -9.10 -11.56 -3.26
C ALA A 255 -7.79 -12.28 -2.90
N GLY A 256 -7.17 -11.81 -1.84
CA GLY A 256 -5.96 -12.38 -1.24
C GLY A 256 -6.25 -12.92 0.16
N THR A 257 -5.31 -12.80 1.08
CA THR A 257 -5.51 -13.13 2.50
C THR A 257 -6.71 -12.39 3.07
N SER A 258 -6.81 -11.10 2.79
CA SER A 258 -8.01 -10.26 2.92
C SER A 258 -8.64 -10.01 1.54
N SER A 259 -9.84 -9.43 1.52
CA SER A 259 -10.43 -8.96 0.27
C SER A 259 -10.79 -7.49 0.35
N PHE A 260 -10.73 -6.80 -0.78
CA PHE A 260 -11.28 -5.46 -0.91
C PHE A 260 -11.88 -5.26 -2.29
N SER A 261 -12.97 -4.49 -2.31
CA SER A 261 -13.66 -4.09 -3.52
C SER A 261 -13.49 -2.59 -3.71
N MET A 262 -13.15 -2.16 -4.91
CA MET A 262 -12.98 -0.76 -5.27
C MET A 262 -13.86 -0.42 -6.47
N ILE A 263 -14.53 0.73 -6.42
CA ILE A 263 -15.38 1.22 -7.50
C ILE A 263 -15.07 2.69 -7.73
N VAL A 264 -14.79 3.08 -8.98
CA VAL A 264 -14.59 4.47 -9.38
C VAL A 264 -15.95 5.18 -9.44
N LEU A 265 -16.09 6.22 -8.62
CA LEU A 265 -17.33 6.97 -8.47
C LEU A 265 -17.47 8.08 -9.51
N GLU A 266 -18.71 8.48 -9.80
CA GLU A 266 -19.05 9.65 -10.63
C GLU A 266 -19.12 10.94 -9.81
N LYS A 267 -19.34 10.82 -8.49
CA LYS A 267 -19.49 11.94 -7.54
C LYS A 267 -19.18 11.47 -6.13
N ASP A 268 -18.92 12.43 -5.25
CA ASP A 268 -18.73 12.19 -3.84
C ASP A 268 -19.92 11.46 -3.19
N LEU A 269 -19.65 10.74 -2.10
CA LEU A 269 -20.70 10.19 -1.25
C LEU A 269 -21.46 11.31 -0.55
N SER A 270 -22.75 11.10 -0.33
CA SER A 270 -23.63 12.11 0.32
C SER A 270 -23.31 12.33 1.80
N LYS A 271 -22.61 11.40 2.43
CA LYS A 271 -22.13 11.45 3.81
C LYS A 271 -20.99 10.45 3.99
N PRO A 272 -20.18 10.57 5.04
CA PRO A 272 -19.24 9.51 5.39
C PRO A 272 -19.98 8.21 5.78
N TYR A 273 -19.37 7.09 5.45
CA TYR A 273 -19.80 5.75 5.86
C TYR A 273 -18.60 5.06 6.47
N GLU A 274 -18.75 4.56 7.68
CA GLU A 274 -17.67 3.91 8.43
C GLU A 274 -17.02 2.73 7.70
N MET A 275 -17.81 2.01 6.89
CA MET A 275 -17.36 0.83 6.15
C MET A 275 -16.79 1.16 4.77
N ILE A 276 -16.76 2.42 4.36
CA ILE A 276 -16.30 2.86 3.04
C ILE A 276 -15.13 3.83 3.20
N ASP A 277 -13.99 3.43 2.68
CA ASP A 277 -12.83 4.29 2.58
C ASP A 277 -12.86 5.01 1.23
N MET A 278 -12.72 6.31 1.28
CA MET A 278 -12.62 7.13 0.09
C MET A 278 -11.16 7.36 -0.26
N VAL A 279 -10.70 6.73 -1.32
CA VAL A 279 -9.36 6.88 -1.88
C VAL A 279 -9.46 7.38 -3.32
N THR A 280 -8.34 7.41 -4.05
CA THR A 280 -8.34 7.77 -5.46
C THR A 280 -7.63 6.73 -6.31
N THR A 281 -7.93 6.72 -7.61
CA THR A 281 -7.10 6.07 -8.62
C THR A 281 -5.77 6.80 -8.77
N PRO A 282 -4.77 6.24 -9.44
CA PRO A 282 -3.49 6.92 -9.72
C PRO A 282 -3.61 8.19 -10.58
N ASP A 283 -4.75 8.42 -11.22
CA ASP A 283 -5.06 9.67 -11.94
C ASP A 283 -5.89 10.67 -11.12
N GLY A 284 -6.25 10.32 -9.87
CA GLY A 284 -6.97 11.17 -8.93
C GLY A 284 -8.50 11.08 -9.01
N SER A 285 -9.06 10.11 -9.72
CA SER A 285 -10.51 9.87 -9.73
C SER A 285 -10.97 9.24 -8.42
N LEU A 286 -12.16 9.64 -7.92
CA LEU A 286 -12.70 9.14 -6.65
C LEU A 286 -12.98 7.64 -6.68
N VAL A 287 -12.59 6.95 -5.63
CA VAL A 287 -12.80 5.52 -5.43
C VAL A 287 -13.44 5.26 -4.08
N ALA A 288 -14.54 4.53 -4.07
CA ALA A 288 -15.06 3.91 -2.86
C ALA A 288 -14.43 2.52 -2.70
N MET A 289 -13.81 2.28 -1.56
CA MET A 289 -13.19 1.00 -1.20
C MET A 289 -13.86 0.42 0.03
N VAL A 290 -14.23 -0.85 -0.04
CA VAL A 290 -14.67 -1.65 1.11
C VAL A 290 -13.65 -2.75 1.34
N HIS A 291 -13.16 -2.88 2.56
CA HIS A 291 -12.13 -3.84 2.94
C HIS A 291 -12.70 -4.86 3.95
N CYS A 292 -12.37 -6.13 3.72
CA CYS A 292 -12.66 -7.24 4.64
C CYS A 292 -11.35 -7.95 5.00
N ASN A 293 -11.10 -8.14 6.28
CA ASN A 293 -9.86 -8.76 6.76
C ASN A 293 -9.76 -10.25 6.41
N ASN A 294 -10.87 -10.90 6.10
CA ASN A 294 -10.96 -12.33 5.85
C ASN A 294 -11.32 -12.61 4.39
N CYS A 295 -10.59 -13.52 3.75
CA CYS A 295 -10.89 -14.05 2.43
C CYS A 295 -10.23 -15.43 2.28
N THR A 296 -9.05 -15.52 1.67
CA THR A 296 -8.36 -16.82 1.53
C THR A 296 -7.83 -17.36 2.85
N SER A 297 -7.68 -16.53 3.88
CA SER A 297 -7.37 -16.98 5.24
C SER A 297 -8.43 -17.95 5.77
N ASP A 298 -9.70 -17.62 5.63
CA ASP A 298 -10.80 -18.49 6.06
C ASP A 298 -10.90 -19.74 5.20
N LEU A 299 -10.81 -19.56 3.86
CA LEU A 299 -10.76 -20.70 2.95
C LEU A 299 -9.63 -21.66 3.32
N ASN A 300 -8.44 -21.13 3.62
CA ASN A 300 -7.29 -21.94 4.02
C ASN A 300 -7.54 -22.68 5.34
N ALA A 301 -8.22 -22.07 6.30
CA ALA A 301 -8.58 -22.72 7.55
C ALA A 301 -9.49 -23.95 7.30
N TRP A 302 -10.52 -23.81 6.47
CA TRP A 302 -11.39 -24.91 6.08
C TRP A 302 -10.65 -26.00 5.29
N VAL A 303 -9.82 -25.63 4.33
CA VAL A 303 -9.05 -26.61 3.54
C VAL A 303 -8.05 -27.34 4.40
N ASN A 304 -7.41 -26.67 5.37
CA ASN A 304 -6.51 -27.30 6.33
C ASN A 304 -7.24 -28.32 7.22
N LEU A 305 -8.47 -28.04 7.63
CA LEU A 305 -9.28 -29.01 8.37
C LEU A 305 -9.50 -30.30 7.57
N PHE A 306 -9.80 -30.21 6.27
CA PHE A 306 -9.91 -31.36 5.41
C PHE A 306 -8.57 -32.09 5.20
N LYS A 307 -7.48 -31.35 5.11
CA LYS A 307 -6.13 -31.91 5.05
C LYS A 307 -5.81 -32.70 6.31
N GLU A 308 -6.01 -32.11 7.50
CA GLU A 308 -5.76 -32.77 8.78
C GLU A 308 -6.56 -34.07 8.92
N TYR A 309 -7.81 -34.07 8.47
CA TYR A 309 -8.64 -35.28 8.46
C TYR A 309 -8.08 -36.38 7.55
N GLN A 310 -7.59 -36.05 6.36
CA GLN A 310 -6.99 -37.02 5.45
C GLN A 310 -5.66 -37.56 6.00
N GLU A 311 -4.83 -36.68 6.57
CA GLU A 311 -3.56 -37.10 7.20
C GLU A 311 -3.80 -38.01 8.39
N LEU A 312 -4.84 -37.79 9.19
CA LEU A 312 -5.25 -38.68 10.28
C LEU A 312 -5.63 -40.08 9.78
N LEU A 313 -6.19 -40.16 8.58
CA LEU A 313 -6.50 -41.45 7.92
C LEU A 313 -5.29 -42.08 7.20
N GLY A 314 -4.10 -41.48 7.27
CA GLY A 314 -2.88 -41.94 6.62
C GLY A 314 -2.87 -41.70 5.11
N ILE A 315 -3.70 -40.82 4.59
CA ILE A 315 -3.79 -40.46 3.17
C ILE A 315 -2.83 -39.31 2.88
N PRO A 316 -1.84 -39.48 1.98
CA PRO A 316 -0.96 -38.39 1.57
C PRO A 316 -1.75 -37.22 0.93
N VAL A 317 -1.42 -35.98 1.28
CA VAL A 317 -2.12 -34.80 0.79
C VAL A 317 -1.18 -33.90 0.00
N ASP A 318 -1.46 -33.69 -1.29
CA ASP A 318 -0.88 -32.61 -2.09
C ASP A 318 -1.85 -31.42 -2.08
N MET A 319 -1.45 -30.32 -1.46
CA MET A 319 -2.31 -29.12 -1.31
C MET A 319 -2.65 -28.49 -2.65
N ASN A 320 -1.77 -28.53 -3.64
CA ASN A 320 -2.07 -27.98 -4.98
C ASN A 320 -3.17 -28.79 -5.66
N GLU A 321 -3.13 -30.10 -5.51
CA GLU A 321 -4.17 -30.99 -6.02
C GLU A 321 -5.50 -30.79 -5.30
N VAL A 322 -5.47 -30.63 -3.97
CA VAL A 322 -6.67 -30.34 -3.16
C VAL A 322 -7.33 -29.05 -3.58
N TYR A 323 -6.59 -27.94 -3.65
CA TYR A 323 -7.14 -26.66 -4.11
C TYR A 323 -7.68 -26.76 -5.53
N GLY A 324 -6.95 -27.36 -6.45
CA GLY A 324 -7.40 -27.54 -7.83
C GLY A 324 -8.72 -28.30 -7.92
N LYS A 325 -8.87 -29.39 -7.17
CA LYS A 325 -10.11 -30.18 -7.11
C LYS A 325 -11.26 -29.41 -6.48
N LEU A 326 -11.01 -28.70 -5.36
CA LEU A 326 -12.06 -27.92 -4.70
C LEU A 326 -12.56 -26.78 -5.58
N TYR A 327 -11.67 -25.99 -6.19
CA TYR A 327 -12.07 -24.91 -7.09
C TYR A 327 -12.83 -25.41 -8.33
N ASN A 328 -12.35 -26.48 -8.97
CA ASN A 328 -13.06 -27.06 -10.12
C ASN A 328 -14.42 -27.63 -9.73
N ASN A 329 -14.57 -28.12 -8.52
CA ASN A 329 -15.86 -28.63 -8.04
C ASN A 329 -16.81 -27.47 -7.65
N ALA A 330 -16.28 -26.40 -7.08
CA ALA A 330 -17.06 -25.20 -6.73
C ALA A 330 -17.75 -24.58 -7.97
N LEU A 331 -17.12 -24.64 -9.14
CA LEU A 331 -17.70 -24.15 -10.40
C LEU A 331 -18.98 -24.92 -10.81
N LYS A 332 -19.25 -26.08 -10.23
CA LYS A 332 -20.45 -26.89 -10.46
C LYS A 332 -21.57 -26.61 -9.45
N GLY A 333 -21.26 -25.84 -8.42
CA GLY A 333 -22.22 -25.49 -7.37
C GLY A 333 -23.13 -24.34 -7.76
N ASN A 334 -24.12 -24.06 -6.92
CA ASN A 334 -24.97 -22.89 -7.10
C ASN A 334 -24.17 -21.61 -6.85
N PRO A 335 -24.25 -20.60 -7.74
CA PRO A 335 -23.51 -19.34 -7.58
C PRO A 335 -23.82 -18.58 -6.28
N ASP A 336 -25.01 -18.77 -5.72
CA ASP A 336 -25.48 -18.18 -4.46
C ASP A 336 -25.21 -19.07 -3.24
N CYS A 337 -24.45 -20.16 -3.41
CA CYS A 337 -24.17 -21.16 -2.38
C CYS A 337 -25.44 -21.74 -1.72
N GLY A 338 -26.61 -21.69 -2.41
CA GLY A 338 -27.90 -22.12 -1.85
C GLY A 338 -28.38 -21.23 -0.70
N GLY A 339 -27.93 -19.97 -0.65
CA GLY A 339 -28.27 -19.01 0.39
C GLY A 339 -27.44 -19.15 1.68
N LEU A 340 -26.40 -19.99 1.70
CA LEU A 340 -25.49 -20.07 2.83
C LEU A 340 -24.59 -18.83 2.87
N ILE A 341 -24.45 -18.25 4.07
CA ILE A 341 -23.62 -17.09 4.32
C ILE A 341 -22.63 -17.45 5.46
N SER A 342 -21.36 -17.13 5.26
CA SER A 342 -20.36 -17.19 6.31
C SER A 342 -20.29 -15.84 7.03
N TYR A 343 -20.34 -15.87 8.35
CA TYR A 343 -20.08 -14.72 9.21
C TYR A 343 -18.71 -14.91 9.88
N ASN A 344 -17.86 -13.91 9.77
CA ASN A 344 -16.52 -13.90 10.35
C ASN A 344 -16.43 -12.84 11.45
#